data_ba9b0c09af69a99ebb5f6c7ae75ee222
#
_entry.id   ba9b0c09af69a99ebb5f6c7ae75ee222
#
_cell.length_a   1.000
_cell.length_b   1.000
_cell.length_c   1.000
_cell.angle_alpha   90.00
_cell.angle_beta   90.00
_cell.angle_gamma   90.00
#
_symmetry.space_group_name_H-M   'P 1'
#
loop_
_entity.id
_entity.type
_entity.pdbx_description
1 polymer ?
#
loop_
_entity_poly.entity_id
_entity_poly.type
_entity_poly.pdbx_seq_one_letter_code
_entity_poly.pdbx_strand_id
1 'polypeptide(L)'
;AEANAGGERANAEAGAAAAAAERARQEAAARAAAARAAAEKTRQEAAQKERAAARERAIRKAEQQEAAAKDAMAKAEAKANAAQARADQVAREAESNRIAAERKAAADRERAARETAAAQASSANDDMLTSADRALTGSFANNRGRLPMPMSGHIVSHFGQYDVAGMSNVRLSNDGINIKGAPGSAVRSVFMGEVSGVFMAGGVSVVMIRHGIYITVYANLGSVSVGRGQKVGTGQTIGTVGKGGILQFQLRKETAKLNPEQWLR
;
A
#
# COMPACT_ATOMS: atom_id res chain seq x y z
N ALA A 1 -92.67 -104.06 -36.18
CA ALA A 1 -92.70 -102.74 -35.48
C ALA A 1 -91.42 -102.47 -34.69
N GLU A 2 -90.59 -103.45 -34.35
CA GLU A 2 -89.39 -103.30 -33.53
C GLU A 2 -88.12 -102.83 -34.29
N ALA A 3 -88.06 -103.05 -35.65
CA ALA A 3 -86.87 -102.64 -36.40
C ALA A 3 -86.78 -101.13 -36.71
N ASN A 4 -87.87 -100.39 -36.62
CA ASN A 4 -87.93 -98.94 -36.88
C ASN A 4 -87.53 -98.11 -35.65
N ALA A 5 -87.80 -98.60 -34.45
CA ALA A 5 -87.47 -97.88 -33.20
C ALA A 5 -85.93 -97.85 -32.85
N GLY A 6 -85.21 -98.89 -33.38
CA GLY A 6 -83.76 -98.91 -33.23
C GLY A 6 -83.01 -97.96 -34.12
N GLY A 7 -83.53 -97.70 -35.34
CA GLY A 7 -82.95 -96.70 -36.24
C GLY A 7 -83.09 -95.26 -35.82
N GLU A 8 -84.26 -94.89 -35.23
CA GLU A 8 -84.48 -93.55 -34.69
C GLU A 8 -83.65 -93.20 -33.46
N ARG A 9 -83.42 -94.16 -32.57
CA ARG A 9 -82.54 -94.01 -31.42
C ARG A 9 -81.08 -93.82 -31.83
N ALA A 10 -80.62 -94.65 -32.83
CA ALA A 10 -79.23 -94.50 -33.34
C ALA A 10 -79.00 -93.15 -34.05
N ASN A 11 -80.01 -92.63 -34.78
CA ASN A 11 -79.93 -91.29 -35.41
C ASN A 11 -79.97 -90.16 -34.34
N ALA A 12 -80.80 -90.34 -33.31
CA ALA A 12 -80.86 -89.36 -32.20
C ALA A 12 -79.55 -89.24 -31.40
N GLU A 13 -78.96 -90.48 -31.11
CA GLU A 13 -77.64 -90.51 -30.45
C GLU A 13 -76.51 -89.97 -31.32
N ALA A 14 -76.52 -90.26 -32.63
CA ALA A 14 -75.54 -89.67 -33.57
C ALA A 14 -75.70 -88.17 -33.71
N GLY A 15 -76.94 -87.65 -33.69
CA GLY A 15 -77.21 -86.24 -33.70
C GLY A 15 -76.76 -85.51 -32.38
N ALA A 16 -76.99 -86.19 -31.24
CA ALA A 16 -76.55 -85.71 -29.95
C ALA A 16 -75.02 -85.68 -29.81
N ALA A 17 -74.34 -86.72 -30.33
CA ALA A 17 -72.89 -86.81 -30.36
C ALA A 17 -72.28 -85.74 -31.30
N ALA A 18 -72.89 -85.48 -32.46
CA ALA A 18 -72.46 -84.45 -33.37
C ALA A 18 -72.59 -83.02 -32.74
N ALA A 19 -73.72 -82.74 -32.09
CA ALA A 19 -73.96 -81.52 -31.37
C ALA A 19 -73.00 -81.32 -30.20
N ALA A 20 -72.68 -82.38 -29.44
CA ALA A 20 -71.69 -82.34 -28.39
C ALA A 20 -70.26 -82.06 -28.93
N ALA A 21 -69.90 -82.68 -30.06
CA ALA A 21 -68.62 -82.46 -30.70
C ALA A 21 -68.48 -81.02 -31.24
N GLU A 22 -69.57 -80.48 -31.77
CA GLU A 22 -69.59 -79.10 -32.24
C GLU A 22 -69.46 -78.10 -31.12
N ARG A 23 -70.19 -78.27 -29.98
CA ARG A 23 -70.01 -77.51 -28.78
C ARG A 23 -68.57 -77.53 -28.23
N ALA A 24 -67.98 -78.75 -28.17
CA ALA A 24 -66.60 -78.92 -27.75
C ALA A 24 -65.60 -78.19 -28.67
N ARG A 25 -65.85 -78.16 -29.98
CA ARG A 25 -65.06 -77.39 -30.94
C ARG A 25 -65.22 -75.88 -30.73
N GLN A 26 -66.43 -75.44 -30.49
CA GLN A 26 -66.71 -74.00 -30.21
C GLN A 26 -66.06 -73.57 -28.91
N GLU A 27 -66.17 -74.39 -27.86
CA GLU A 27 -65.47 -74.09 -26.58
C GLU A 27 -63.93 -74.10 -26.72
N ALA A 28 -63.41 -75.03 -27.47
CA ALA A 28 -61.96 -75.10 -27.75
C ALA A 28 -61.50 -73.84 -28.54
N ALA A 29 -62.28 -73.47 -29.56
CA ALA A 29 -62.03 -72.24 -30.33
C ALA A 29 -62.12 -70.97 -29.46
N ALA A 30 -63.12 -70.86 -28.58
CA ALA A 30 -63.28 -69.73 -27.65
C ALA A 30 -62.12 -69.66 -26.64
N ARG A 31 -61.70 -70.81 -26.07
CA ARG A 31 -60.52 -70.88 -25.19
C ARG A 31 -59.24 -70.50 -25.93
N ALA A 32 -59.07 -70.91 -27.16
CA ALA A 32 -57.90 -70.54 -27.97
C ALA A 32 -57.90 -69.01 -28.30
N ALA A 33 -59.07 -68.46 -28.61
CA ALA A 33 -59.19 -67.01 -28.84
C ALA A 33 -58.93 -66.22 -27.57
N ALA A 34 -59.46 -66.64 -26.41
CA ALA A 34 -59.18 -66.00 -25.14
C ALA A 34 -57.69 -66.04 -24.73
N ALA A 35 -57.06 -67.22 -24.99
CA ALA A 35 -55.62 -67.35 -24.74
C ALA A 35 -54.76 -66.48 -25.64
N ARG A 36 -55.12 -66.36 -26.93
CA ARG A 36 -54.46 -65.37 -27.85
C ARG A 36 -54.64 -63.93 -27.44
N ALA A 37 -55.85 -63.53 -27.05
CA ALA A 37 -56.11 -62.17 -26.55
C ALA A 37 -55.35 -61.89 -25.28
N ALA A 38 -55.27 -62.84 -24.34
CA ALA A 38 -54.47 -62.68 -23.12
C ALA A 38 -52.98 -62.55 -23.42
N ALA A 39 -52.45 -63.37 -24.32
CA ALA A 39 -51.06 -63.31 -24.74
C ALA A 39 -50.70 -61.99 -25.47
N GLU A 40 -51.63 -61.51 -26.31
CA GLU A 40 -51.48 -60.16 -26.96
C GLU A 40 -51.50 -59.01 -25.99
N LYS A 41 -52.38 -59.03 -25.00
CA LYS A 41 -52.46 -58.05 -23.93
C LYS A 41 -51.15 -57.99 -23.11
N THR A 42 -50.66 -59.18 -22.71
CA THR A 42 -49.38 -59.28 -21.98
C THR A 42 -48.21 -58.78 -22.82
N ARG A 43 -48.20 -59.06 -24.12
CA ARG A 43 -47.18 -58.49 -25.02
C ARG A 43 -47.25 -57.00 -25.20
N GLN A 44 -48.47 -56.45 -25.28
CA GLN A 44 -48.67 -54.98 -25.33
C GLN A 44 -48.21 -54.30 -24.04
N GLU A 45 -48.58 -54.90 -22.90
CA GLU A 45 -48.15 -54.37 -21.57
C GLU A 45 -46.62 -54.46 -21.43
N ALA A 46 -45.97 -55.53 -21.84
CA ALA A 46 -44.51 -55.63 -21.84
C ALA A 46 -43.85 -54.58 -22.74
N ALA A 47 -44.37 -54.40 -23.96
CA ALA A 47 -43.87 -53.37 -24.89
C ALA A 47 -44.07 -51.95 -24.38
N GLN A 48 -45.20 -51.68 -23.71
CA GLN A 48 -45.43 -50.37 -23.05
C GLN A 48 -44.44 -50.13 -21.90
N LYS A 49 -44.20 -51.12 -21.05
CA LYS A 49 -43.20 -51.03 -19.95
C LYS A 49 -41.80 -50.83 -20.51
N GLU A 50 -41.40 -51.50 -21.56
CA GLU A 50 -40.10 -51.34 -22.21
C GLU A 50 -39.95 -49.92 -22.80
N ARG A 51 -40.97 -49.40 -23.50
CA ARG A 51 -40.99 -48.04 -24.03
C ARG A 51 -40.93 -46.98 -22.92
N ALA A 52 -41.64 -47.18 -21.79
CA ALA A 52 -41.60 -46.30 -20.66
C ALA A 52 -40.19 -46.28 -20.02
N ALA A 53 -39.58 -47.46 -19.81
CA ALA A 53 -38.22 -47.58 -19.30
C ALA A 53 -37.17 -46.97 -20.24
N ALA A 54 -37.33 -47.12 -21.55
CA ALA A 54 -36.46 -46.49 -22.54
C ALA A 54 -36.57 -44.96 -22.53
N ARG A 55 -37.79 -44.42 -22.38
CA ARG A 55 -38.02 -42.97 -22.24
C ARG A 55 -37.40 -42.45 -20.97
N GLU A 56 -37.56 -43.09 -19.82
CA GLU A 56 -36.98 -42.70 -18.56
C GLU A 56 -35.43 -42.66 -18.61
N ARG A 57 -34.83 -43.70 -19.23
CA ARG A 57 -33.39 -43.75 -19.46
C ARG A 57 -32.91 -42.59 -20.36
N ALA A 58 -33.66 -42.25 -21.40
CA ALA A 58 -33.35 -41.13 -22.28
C ALA A 58 -33.43 -39.78 -21.57
N ILE A 59 -34.45 -39.58 -20.74
CA ILE A 59 -34.62 -38.38 -19.93
C ILE A 59 -33.45 -38.22 -18.94
N ARG A 60 -33.15 -39.26 -18.17
CA ARG A 60 -32.02 -39.24 -17.22
C ARG A 60 -30.68 -38.95 -17.91
N LYS A 61 -30.48 -39.52 -19.12
CA LYS A 61 -29.26 -39.27 -19.91
C LYS A 61 -29.21 -37.80 -20.38
N ALA A 62 -30.32 -37.22 -20.80
CA ALA A 62 -30.43 -35.85 -21.21
C ALA A 62 -30.17 -34.88 -20.03
N GLU A 63 -30.76 -35.16 -18.87
CA GLU A 63 -30.54 -34.39 -17.64
C GLU A 63 -29.07 -34.44 -17.19
N GLN A 64 -28.43 -35.60 -17.25
CA GLN A 64 -27.01 -35.73 -16.95
C GLN A 64 -26.11 -34.95 -17.91
N GLN A 65 -26.45 -34.97 -19.21
CA GLN A 65 -25.73 -34.20 -20.22
C GLN A 65 -25.90 -32.69 -20.01
N GLU A 66 -27.10 -32.24 -19.69
CA GLU A 66 -27.38 -30.83 -19.40
C GLU A 66 -26.66 -30.38 -18.14
N ALA A 67 -26.68 -31.18 -17.07
CA ALA A 67 -25.95 -30.88 -15.84
C ALA A 67 -24.43 -30.81 -16.08
N ALA A 68 -23.88 -31.74 -16.84
CA ALA A 68 -22.46 -31.71 -17.19
C ALA A 68 -22.09 -30.53 -18.09
N ALA A 69 -22.95 -30.11 -18.99
CA ALA A 69 -22.75 -28.92 -19.83
C ALA A 69 -22.78 -27.66 -19.00
N LYS A 70 -23.73 -27.51 -18.06
CA LYS A 70 -23.80 -26.39 -17.14
C LYS A 70 -22.54 -26.29 -16.25
N ASP A 71 -22.10 -27.41 -15.72
CA ASP A 71 -20.87 -27.45 -14.89
C ASP A 71 -19.62 -27.09 -15.70
N ALA A 72 -19.52 -27.56 -16.95
CA ALA A 72 -18.44 -27.20 -17.85
C ALA A 72 -18.44 -25.70 -18.19
N MET A 73 -19.60 -25.10 -18.44
CA MET A 73 -19.75 -23.68 -18.68
C MET A 73 -19.35 -22.85 -17.46
N ALA A 74 -19.84 -23.23 -16.28
CA ALA A 74 -19.49 -22.54 -15.03
C ALA A 74 -17.97 -22.59 -14.75
N LYS A 75 -17.34 -23.73 -15.00
CA LYS A 75 -15.87 -23.88 -14.87
C LYS A 75 -15.10 -23.03 -15.89
N ALA A 76 -15.59 -22.94 -17.12
CA ALA A 76 -14.98 -22.10 -18.16
C ALA A 76 -15.10 -20.61 -17.82
N GLU A 77 -16.27 -20.18 -17.35
CA GLU A 77 -16.50 -18.80 -16.90
C GLU A 77 -15.64 -18.44 -15.69
N ALA A 78 -15.58 -19.31 -14.68
CA ALA A 78 -14.70 -19.11 -13.53
C ALA A 78 -13.22 -18.98 -13.91
N LYS A 79 -12.78 -19.79 -14.89
CA LYS A 79 -11.40 -19.72 -15.42
C LYS A 79 -11.15 -18.42 -16.18
N ALA A 80 -12.11 -17.95 -16.97
CA ALA A 80 -12.02 -16.70 -17.70
C ALA A 80 -11.97 -15.49 -16.74
N ASN A 81 -12.85 -15.48 -15.73
CA ASN A 81 -12.87 -14.44 -14.71
C ASN A 81 -11.57 -14.40 -13.89
N ALA A 82 -11.02 -15.56 -13.53
CA ALA A 82 -9.72 -15.63 -12.84
C ALA A 82 -8.56 -15.14 -13.73
N ALA A 83 -8.59 -15.42 -15.03
CA ALA A 83 -7.59 -14.92 -15.97
C ALA A 83 -7.68 -13.39 -16.12
N GLN A 84 -8.90 -12.86 -16.24
CA GLN A 84 -9.15 -11.43 -16.30
C GLN A 84 -8.65 -10.72 -15.02
N ALA A 85 -9.00 -11.24 -13.85
CA ALA A 85 -8.56 -10.66 -12.57
C ALA A 85 -7.02 -10.63 -12.43
N ARG A 86 -6.33 -11.66 -12.92
CA ARG A 86 -4.85 -11.68 -12.95
C ARG A 86 -4.30 -10.63 -13.92
N ALA A 87 -4.88 -10.47 -15.09
CA ALA A 87 -4.47 -9.46 -16.05
C ALA A 87 -4.66 -8.05 -15.50
N ASP A 88 -5.79 -7.79 -14.84
CA ASP A 88 -6.08 -6.52 -14.20
C ASP A 88 -5.12 -6.21 -13.05
N GLN A 89 -4.75 -7.24 -12.27
CA GLN A 89 -3.74 -7.08 -11.21
C GLN A 89 -2.38 -6.70 -11.78
N VAL A 90 -1.90 -7.41 -12.79
CA VAL A 90 -0.62 -7.10 -13.46
C VAL A 90 -0.62 -5.69 -14.05
N ALA A 91 -1.74 -5.28 -14.67
CA ALA A 91 -1.88 -3.93 -15.22
C ALA A 91 -1.81 -2.84 -14.13
N ARG A 92 -2.45 -3.05 -12.97
CA ARG A 92 -2.38 -2.12 -11.83
C ARG A 92 -1.00 -2.05 -11.22
N GLU A 93 -0.30 -3.17 -11.09
CA GLU A 93 1.08 -3.20 -10.59
C GLU A 93 2.04 -2.49 -11.56
N ALA A 94 1.90 -2.70 -12.86
CA ALA A 94 2.70 -2.00 -13.87
C ALA A 94 2.46 -0.48 -13.83
N GLU A 95 1.23 -0.03 -13.72
CA GLU A 95 0.87 1.39 -13.59
C GLU A 95 1.43 1.99 -12.30
N SER A 96 1.30 1.29 -11.17
CA SER A 96 1.87 1.71 -9.89
C SER A 96 3.39 1.87 -9.96
N ASN A 97 4.07 0.91 -10.56
CA ASN A 97 5.54 0.97 -10.75
C ASN A 97 5.95 2.12 -11.66
N ARG A 98 5.18 2.39 -12.73
CA ARG A 98 5.42 3.54 -13.61
C ARG A 98 5.31 4.87 -12.86
N ILE A 99 4.22 5.06 -12.10
CA ILE A 99 4.01 6.27 -11.29
C ILE A 99 5.12 6.43 -10.23
N ALA A 100 5.55 5.34 -9.59
CA ALA A 100 6.64 5.37 -8.63
C ALA A 100 7.98 5.78 -9.27
N ALA A 101 8.27 5.25 -10.45
CA ALA A 101 9.47 5.60 -11.21
C ALA A 101 9.46 7.07 -11.66
N GLU A 102 8.33 7.58 -12.14
CA GLU A 102 8.16 8.99 -12.51
C GLU A 102 8.36 9.93 -11.32
N ARG A 103 7.78 9.60 -10.16
CA ARG A 103 7.96 10.38 -8.92
C ARG A 103 9.42 10.41 -8.46
N LYS A 104 10.10 9.26 -8.55
CA LYS A 104 11.52 9.18 -8.21
C LYS A 104 12.36 10.03 -9.18
N ALA A 105 12.14 9.91 -10.47
CA ALA A 105 12.85 10.70 -11.48
C ALA A 105 12.60 12.21 -11.31
N ALA A 106 11.37 12.63 -10.95
CA ALA A 106 11.07 14.03 -10.67
C ALA A 106 11.82 14.53 -9.42
N ALA A 107 11.83 13.74 -8.34
CA ALA A 107 12.57 14.09 -7.12
C ALA A 107 14.09 14.18 -7.36
N ASP A 108 14.65 13.25 -8.14
CA ASP A 108 16.07 13.27 -8.48
C ASP A 108 16.43 14.49 -9.34
N ARG A 109 15.57 14.90 -10.29
CA ARG A 109 15.75 16.14 -11.08
C ARG A 109 15.66 17.39 -10.21
N GLU A 110 14.72 17.44 -9.29
CA GLU A 110 14.59 18.57 -8.36
C GLU A 110 15.82 18.68 -7.46
N ARG A 111 16.30 17.56 -6.93
CA ARG A 111 17.53 17.51 -6.14
C ARG A 111 18.73 18.01 -6.93
N ALA A 112 18.94 17.52 -8.14
CA ALA A 112 20.03 17.97 -9.00
C ALA A 112 19.94 19.46 -9.34
N ALA A 113 18.73 19.98 -9.61
CA ALA A 113 18.51 21.39 -9.85
C ALA A 113 18.83 22.25 -8.60
N ARG A 114 18.46 21.80 -7.41
CA ARG A 114 18.82 22.48 -6.14
C ARG A 114 20.31 22.45 -5.88
N GLU A 115 20.99 21.34 -6.14
CA GLU A 115 22.44 21.23 -6.00
C GLU A 115 23.18 22.17 -6.98
N THR A 116 22.70 22.22 -8.22
CA THR A 116 23.27 23.13 -9.24
C THR A 116 23.04 24.61 -8.88
N ALA A 117 21.82 24.95 -8.45
CA ALA A 117 21.51 26.32 -8.04
C ALA A 117 22.32 26.73 -6.78
N ALA A 118 22.52 25.82 -5.83
CA ALA A 118 23.35 26.06 -4.66
C ALA A 118 24.82 26.25 -5.01
N ALA A 119 25.35 25.45 -5.94
CA ALA A 119 26.73 25.61 -6.45
C ALA A 119 26.92 26.93 -7.18
N GLN A 120 25.96 27.36 -8.02
CA GLN A 120 26.00 28.64 -8.73
C GLN A 120 25.89 29.82 -7.75
N ALA A 121 25.02 29.74 -6.73
CA ALA A 121 24.92 30.77 -5.70
C ALA A 121 26.20 30.89 -4.87
N SER A 122 26.85 29.75 -4.56
CA SER A 122 28.14 29.73 -3.86
C SER A 122 29.24 30.38 -4.67
N SER A 123 29.35 30.08 -5.97
CA SER A 123 30.38 30.71 -6.83
C SER A 123 30.14 32.20 -7.04
N ALA A 124 28.89 32.62 -7.21
CA ALA A 124 28.57 34.04 -7.34
C ALA A 124 28.88 34.84 -6.04
N ASN A 125 28.63 34.22 -4.87
CA ASN A 125 28.99 34.81 -3.58
C ASN A 125 30.51 34.90 -3.38
N ASP A 126 31.28 33.93 -3.86
CA ASP A 126 32.74 33.89 -3.76
C ASP A 126 33.38 35.00 -4.63
N ASP A 127 32.79 35.29 -5.80
CA ASP A 127 33.21 36.38 -6.67
C ASP A 127 32.88 37.79 -6.07
N MET A 128 31.84 37.90 -5.26
CA MET A 128 31.47 39.15 -4.56
C MET A 128 32.22 39.39 -3.26
N LEU A 129 32.96 38.38 -2.75
CA LEU A 129 33.72 38.50 -1.50
C LEU A 129 34.93 39.42 -1.69
N THR A 130 35.07 40.40 -0.79
CA THR A 130 36.29 41.23 -0.71
C THR A 130 37.49 40.37 -0.31
N SER A 131 38.71 40.86 -0.59
CA SER A 131 39.93 40.20 -0.11
C SER A 131 39.97 40.04 1.41
N ALA A 132 39.39 40.98 2.14
CA ALA A 132 39.23 40.92 3.59
C ALA A 132 38.28 39.82 4.04
N ASP A 133 37.15 39.63 3.31
CA ASP A 133 36.19 38.58 3.62
C ASP A 133 36.78 37.18 3.34
N ARG A 134 37.58 37.04 2.26
CA ARG A 134 38.30 35.78 1.97
C ARG A 134 39.32 35.43 3.05
N ALA A 135 40.12 36.43 3.49
CA ALA A 135 41.06 36.25 4.60
C ALA A 135 40.35 35.88 5.91
N LEU A 136 39.23 36.52 6.19
CA LEU A 136 38.42 36.21 7.37
C LEU A 136 37.81 34.85 7.32
N THR A 137 37.31 34.40 6.15
CA THR A 137 36.80 33.05 5.90
C THR A 137 37.85 32.00 6.16
N GLY A 138 39.06 32.18 5.61
CA GLY A 138 40.18 31.27 5.82
C GLY A 138 40.61 31.21 7.30
N SER A 139 40.70 32.35 7.94
CA SER A 139 41.04 32.42 9.36
C SER A 139 40.00 31.76 10.24
N PHE A 140 38.70 31.93 9.96
CA PHE A 140 37.62 31.26 10.69
C PHE A 140 37.68 29.73 10.51
N ALA A 141 37.83 29.26 9.26
CA ALA A 141 37.88 27.83 8.94
C ALA A 141 39.06 27.12 9.62
N ASN A 142 40.23 27.77 9.68
CA ASN A 142 41.43 27.25 10.33
C ASN A 142 41.32 27.15 11.87
N ASN A 143 40.31 27.79 12.48
CA ASN A 143 40.02 27.70 13.89
C ASN A 143 38.95 26.66 14.25
N ARG A 144 38.59 25.76 13.36
CA ARG A 144 37.71 24.66 13.67
C ARG A 144 38.26 23.81 14.83
N GLY A 145 37.42 23.54 15.83
CA GLY A 145 37.77 22.86 17.09
C GLY A 145 38.59 23.70 18.07
N ARG A 146 38.77 25.03 17.81
CA ARG A 146 39.55 25.93 18.65
C ARG A 146 38.78 27.19 19.04
N LEU A 147 37.57 27.39 18.52
CA LEU A 147 36.76 28.56 18.87
C LEU A 147 36.36 28.50 20.35
N PRO A 148 36.40 29.62 21.08
CA PRO A 148 35.97 29.64 22.46
C PRO A 148 34.48 29.43 22.60
N MET A 149 34.05 28.89 23.73
CA MET A 149 32.62 28.80 24.07
C MET A 149 32.02 30.23 24.10
N PRO A 150 30.82 30.42 23.49
CA PRO A 150 30.15 31.73 23.43
C PRO A 150 29.60 32.19 24.77
N MET A 151 29.45 31.28 25.73
CA MET A 151 29.01 31.57 27.10
C MET A 151 29.57 30.52 28.05
N SER A 152 29.83 30.88 29.29
CA SER A 152 30.14 29.92 30.34
C SER A 152 28.93 29.07 30.69
N GLY A 153 29.09 27.76 30.61
CA GLY A 153 27.98 26.80 30.84
C GLY A 153 28.26 25.43 30.23
N HIS A 154 27.24 24.62 30.16
CA HIS A 154 27.30 23.30 29.56
C HIS A 154 26.22 23.13 28.47
N ILE A 155 26.47 22.27 27.47
CA ILE A 155 25.53 21.99 26.41
C ILE A 155 24.41 21.12 26.97
N VAL A 156 23.16 21.57 26.81
CA VAL A 156 21.94 20.85 27.26
C VAL A 156 21.13 20.32 26.08
N SER A 157 21.42 20.78 24.86
CA SER A 157 20.76 20.30 23.65
C SER A 157 21.76 20.35 22.51
N HIS A 158 21.96 19.20 21.87
CA HIS A 158 22.96 19.00 20.82
C HIS A 158 22.40 19.36 19.44
N PHE A 159 23.30 19.50 18.47
CA PHE A 159 22.94 19.76 17.08
C PHE A 159 22.32 18.50 16.42
N GLY A 160 21.30 18.70 15.59
CA GLY A 160 20.68 17.69 14.76
C GLY A 160 19.35 17.19 15.31
N GLN A 161 18.97 16.01 14.87
CA GLN A 161 17.73 15.37 15.32
C GLN A 161 18.01 14.48 16.54
N TYR A 162 17.14 14.55 17.53
CA TYR A 162 17.21 13.71 18.72
C TYR A 162 15.81 13.32 19.18
N ASP A 163 15.71 12.13 19.75
CA ASP A 163 14.48 11.60 20.31
C ASP A 163 14.25 12.18 21.71
N VAL A 164 13.01 12.50 22.04
CA VAL A 164 12.67 13.00 23.37
C VAL A 164 12.50 11.82 24.32
N ALA A 165 13.28 11.79 25.39
CA ALA A 165 13.18 10.76 26.42
C ALA A 165 11.77 10.70 26.99
N GLY A 166 11.13 9.52 26.98
CA GLY A 166 9.78 9.27 27.47
C GLY A 166 8.65 9.58 26.46
N MET A 167 8.94 9.98 25.24
CA MET A 167 7.95 10.19 24.16
C MET A 167 8.35 9.39 22.92
N SER A 168 7.82 8.20 22.77
CA SER A 168 7.98 7.40 21.55
C SER A 168 7.35 8.15 20.37
N ASN A 169 8.13 8.33 19.29
CA ASN A 169 7.77 9.00 18.04
C ASN A 169 7.80 10.55 18.03
N VAL A 170 8.37 11.21 19.04
CA VAL A 170 8.63 12.65 18.99
C VAL A 170 10.11 12.90 18.73
N ARG A 171 10.43 13.38 17.51
CA ARG A 171 11.78 13.83 17.15
C ARG A 171 11.82 15.36 17.15
N LEU A 172 12.75 15.91 17.90
CA LEU A 172 13.08 17.33 17.85
C LEU A 172 14.30 17.54 16.94
N SER A 173 14.35 18.70 16.28
CA SER A 173 15.49 19.12 15.49
C SER A 173 16.03 20.43 16.08
N ASN A 174 17.33 20.45 16.34
CA ASN A 174 18.04 21.66 16.77
C ASN A 174 19.05 22.09 15.70
N ASP A 175 18.88 23.27 15.18
CA ASP A 175 19.73 23.86 14.14
C ASP A 175 21.10 24.35 14.67
N GLY A 176 21.32 24.20 15.95
CA GLY A 176 22.51 24.60 16.67
C GLY A 176 22.68 23.82 17.96
N ILE A 177 23.18 24.44 18.98
CA ILE A 177 23.30 23.91 20.35
C ILE A 177 22.65 24.84 21.35
N ASN A 178 22.13 24.30 22.46
CA ASN A 178 21.67 25.08 23.59
C ASN A 178 22.67 24.96 24.73
N ILE A 179 23.16 26.10 25.21
CA ILE A 179 24.11 26.17 26.29
C ILE A 179 23.42 26.73 27.53
N LYS A 180 23.43 26.01 28.63
CA LYS A 180 22.84 26.37 29.90
C LYS A 180 23.94 26.98 30.80
N GLY A 181 23.70 28.22 31.23
CA GLY A 181 24.50 28.93 32.21
C GLY A 181 23.62 29.68 33.22
N ALA A 182 24.22 30.52 34.01
CA ALA A 182 23.46 31.38 34.91
C ALA A 182 22.68 32.46 34.13
N PRO A 183 21.45 32.84 34.55
CA PRO A 183 20.73 33.95 33.99
C PRO A 183 21.58 35.23 33.98
N GLY A 184 21.55 36.01 32.90
CA GLY A 184 22.36 37.20 32.77
C GLY A 184 23.85 36.97 32.46
N SER A 185 24.31 35.75 32.30
CA SER A 185 25.71 35.46 31.90
C SER A 185 26.09 36.19 30.63
N ALA A 186 27.33 36.66 30.57
CA ALA A 186 27.86 37.36 29.39
C ALA A 186 27.95 36.40 28.20
N VAL A 187 27.43 36.84 27.07
CA VAL A 187 27.55 36.14 25.76
C VAL A 187 28.62 36.85 24.95
N ARG A 188 29.54 36.07 24.39
CA ARG A 188 30.74 36.57 23.70
C ARG A 188 30.81 36.06 22.27
N SER A 189 31.34 36.91 21.38
CA SER A 189 31.64 36.46 20.02
C SER A 189 32.71 35.37 20.02
N VAL A 190 32.46 34.28 19.33
CA VAL A 190 33.42 33.16 19.24
C VAL A 190 34.61 33.46 18.33
N PHE A 191 34.48 34.47 17.46
CA PHE A 191 35.53 34.90 16.54
C PHE A 191 35.32 36.34 16.12
N MET A 192 36.40 36.99 15.61
CA MET A 192 36.31 38.35 15.07
C MET A 192 35.37 38.35 13.84
N GLY A 193 34.63 39.45 13.69
CA GLY A 193 33.69 39.59 12.56
C GLY A 193 32.93 40.90 12.61
N GLU A 194 31.86 41.00 11.83
CA GLU A 194 30.97 42.14 11.77
C GLU A 194 29.54 41.72 12.11
N VAL A 195 28.88 42.49 12.95
CA VAL A 195 27.45 42.25 13.29
C VAL A 195 26.58 42.49 12.06
N SER A 196 26.11 41.42 11.44
CA SER A 196 25.26 41.47 10.24
C SER A 196 23.80 41.77 10.55
N GLY A 197 23.34 41.48 11.77
CA GLY A 197 21.98 41.74 12.20
C GLY A 197 21.80 41.70 13.71
N VAL A 198 20.90 42.56 14.20
CA VAL A 198 20.34 42.52 15.55
C VAL A 198 18.84 42.65 15.39
N PHE A 199 18.08 41.70 15.88
CA PHE A 199 16.63 41.71 15.74
C PHE A 199 15.95 40.90 16.85
N MET A 200 14.64 41.03 16.95
CA MET A 200 13.84 40.21 17.86
C MET A 200 13.12 39.11 17.09
N ALA A 201 13.16 37.88 17.60
CA ALA A 201 12.47 36.75 17.09
C ALA A 201 11.81 35.99 18.24
N GLY A 202 10.49 35.78 18.19
CA GLY A 202 9.76 35.06 19.25
C GLY A 202 9.88 35.74 20.64
N GLY A 203 10.00 37.07 20.72
CA GLY A 203 10.13 37.81 21.99
C GLY A 203 11.52 37.78 22.61
N VAL A 204 12.53 37.23 21.93
CA VAL A 204 13.92 37.21 22.39
C VAL A 204 14.82 37.91 21.39
N SER A 205 15.92 38.54 21.93
CA SER A 205 16.88 39.18 21.06
C SER A 205 17.86 38.22 20.45
N VAL A 206 18.18 38.45 19.17
CA VAL A 206 19.09 37.66 18.36
C VAL A 206 20.16 38.55 17.76
N VAL A 207 21.41 38.13 17.87
CA VAL A 207 22.57 38.75 17.21
C VAL A 207 23.14 37.77 16.20
N MET A 208 23.42 38.29 15.00
CA MET A 208 24.13 37.53 13.95
C MET A 208 25.47 38.22 13.67
N ILE A 209 26.54 37.44 13.63
CA ILE A 209 27.89 37.94 13.33
C ILE A 209 28.41 37.21 12.09
N ARG A 210 28.89 37.98 11.12
CA ARG A 210 29.46 37.45 9.88
C ARG A 210 30.99 37.36 9.98
N HIS A 211 31.54 36.25 9.57
CA HIS A 211 32.96 35.93 9.54
C HIS A 211 33.41 35.51 8.14
N GLY A 212 33.29 36.41 7.17
CA GLY A 212 33.34 36.05 5.73
C GLY A 212 32.09 35.32 5.31
N ILE A 213 32.20 34.07 4.82
CA ILE A 213 31.06 33.24 4.43
C ILE A 213 30.42 32.51 5.63
N TYR A 214 31.07 32.51 6.80
CA TYR A 214 30.51 31.94 8.03
C TYR A 214 29.67 32.93 8.79
N ILE A 215 28.61 32.47 9.42
CA ILE A 215 27.70 33.25 10.24
C ILE A 215 27.47 32.51 11.55
N THR A 216 27.68 33.22 12.67
CA THR A 216 27.26 32.76 13.98
C THR A 216 26.00 33.47 14.44
N VAL A 217 25.08 32.74 15.04
CA VAL A 217 23.79 33.21 15.52
C VAL A 217 23.71 32.99 17.02
N TYR A 218 23.43 34.07 17.76
CA TYR A 218 23.28 34.08 19.21
C TYR A 218 21.85 34.50 19.53
N ALA A 219 21.02 33.54 19.97
CA ALA A 219 19.63 33.82 20.31
C ALA A 219 19.33 33.57 21.78
N ASN A 220 18.16 34.00 22.23
CA ASN A 220 17.74 34.04 23.64
C ASN A 220 18.52 35.06 24.50
N LEU A 221 18.98 36.12 23.86
CA LEU A 221 19.64 37.22 24.59
C LEU A 221 18.62 38.07 25.38
N GLY A 222 18.94 38.35 26.62
CA GLY A 222 18.19 39.29 27.49
C GLY A 222 18.56 40.73 27.28
N SER A 223 19.83 40.99 26.93
CA SER A 223 20.31 42.29 26.50
C SER A 223 21.30 42.16 25.37
N VAL A 224 21.40 43.20 24.55
CA VAL A 224 22.36 43.29 23.43
C VAL A 224 23.19 44.56 23.61
N SER A 225 24.51 44.46 23.51
CA SER A 225 25.46 45.56 23.66
C SER A 225 26.18 45.92 22.36
N VAL A 226 25.74 45.39 21.22
CA VAL A 226 26.32 45.67 19.90
C VAL A 226 25.24 46.07 18.91
N GLY A 227 25.61 46.81 17.87
CA GLY A 227 24.74 47.24 16.79
C GLY A 227 25.11 46.61 15.44
N ARG A 228 24.18 46.60 14.49
CA ARG A 228 24.43 46.18 13.11
C ARG A 228 25.57 47.01 12.46
N GLY A 229 26.45 46.36 11.74
CA GLY A 229 27.63 46.95 11.10
C GLY A 229 28.83 47.12 12.05
N GLN A 230 28.66 46.87 13.34
CA GLN A 230 29.75 46.95 14.30
C GLN A 230 30.73 45.80 14.13
N LYS A 231 32.03 46.08 14.09
CA LYS A 231 33.09 45.06 14.15
C LYS A 231 33.29 44.62 15.58
N VAL A 232 33.43 43.32 15.78
CA VAL A 232 33.66 42.69 17.07
C VAL A 232 34.89 41.78 17.02
N GLY A 233 35.60 41.71 18.12
CA GLY A 233 36.75 40.84 18.30
C GLY A 233 36.36 39.48 18.89
N THR A 234 37.25 38.50 18.77
CA THR A 234 37.11 37.21 19.45
C THR A 234 37.02 37.38 20.95
N GLY A 235 36.04 36.79 21.61
CA GLY A 235 35.80 36.91 23.05
C GLY A 235 35.13 38.18 23.50
N GLN A 236 34.86 39.15 22.60
CA GLN A 236 34.16 40.40 22.93
C GLN A 236 32.72 40.11 23.36
N THR A 237 32.30 40.72 24.47
CA THR A 237 30.92 40.62 24.94
C THR A 237 29.95 41.32 23.95
N ILE A 238 28.90 40.63 23.57
CA ILE A 238 27.88 41.10 22.63
C ILE A 238 26.50 41.26 23.27
N GLY A 239 26.35 40.83 24.52
CA GLY A 239 25.12 40.89 25.29
C GLY A 239 25.15 39.93 26.47
N THR A 240 23.97 39.68 27.03
CA THR A 240 23.77 38.72 28.11
C THR A 240 22.65 37.75 27.77
N VAL A 241 22.72 36.55 28.28
CA VAL A 241 21.62 35.60 28.11
C VAL A 241 20.39 36.00 28.93
N GLY A 242 19.21 35.69 28.44
CA GLY A 242 17.94 35.99 29.09
C GLY A 242 17.72 35.24 30.41
N LYS A 243 16.58 35.56 31.07
CA LYS A 243 16.21 34.98 32.38
C LYS A 243 16.21 33.45 32.43
N GLY A 244 16.01 32.77 31.28
CA GLY A 244 16.09 31.31 31.19
C GLY A 244 17.50 30.74 31.32
N GLY A 245 18.56 31.55 31.22
CA GLY A 245 19.96 31.11 31.28
C GLY A 245 20.35 30.17 30.15
N ILE A 246 19.59 30.07 29.04
CA ILE A 246 19.83 29.20 27.89
C ILE A 246 20.15 30.06 26.68
N LEU A 247 21.40 29.97 26.19
CA LEU A 247 21.83 30.55 24.92
C LEU A 247 21.60 29.50 23.82
N GLN A 248 20.88 29.87 22.77
CA GLN A 248 20.87 29.09 21.54
C GLN A 248 21.96 29.62 20.61
N PHE A 249 22.90 28.77 20.26
CA PHE A 249 24.03 29.10 19.40
C PHE A 249 24.00 28.30 18.14
N GLN A 250 24.05 28.96 16.97
CA GLN A 250 24.11 28.32 15.67
C GLN A 250 25.33 28.73 14.89
N LEU A 251 25.88 27.85 14.08
CA LEU A 251 26.93 28.13 13.13
C LEU A 251 26.43 27.78 11.73
N ARG A 252 26.65 28.67 10.78
CA ARG A 252 26.26 28.49 9.38
C ARG A 252 27.44 28.79 8.47
N LYS A 253 27.51 28.08 7.35
CA LYS A 253 28.33 28.44 6.19
C LYS A 253 27.34 28.84 5.09
N GLU A 254 27.26 30.13 4.78
CA GLU A 254 26.20 30.66 3.91
C GLU A 254 24.81 30.26 4.43
N THR A 255 24.08 29.38 3.70
CA THR A 255 22.76 28.86 4.10
C THR A 255 22.83 27.51 4.84
N ALA A 256 23.98 26.81 4.74
CA ALA A 256 24.15 25.49 5.36
C ALA A 256 24.36 25.59 6.86
N LYS A 257 23.58 24.83 7.63
CA LYS A 257 23.73 24.71 9.10
C LYS A 257 24.85 23.74 9.41
N LEU A 258 25.79 24.14 10.26
CA LEU A 258 26.94 23.33 10.68
C LEU A 258 26.77 22.93 12.14
N ASN A 259 27.33 21.76 12.52
CA ASN A 259 27.35 21.34 13.91
C ASN A 259 28.38 22.20 14.70
N PRO A 260 27.94 23.08 15.63
CA PRO A 260 28.84 23.96 16.37
C PRO A 260 29.82 23.23 17.28
N GLU A 261 29.46 22.04 17.75
CA GLU A 261 30.30 21.24 18.67
C GLU A 261 31.63 20.82 18.05
N GLN A 262 31.67 20.73 16.70
CA GLN A 262 32.92 20.42 15.99
C GLN A 262 33.86 21.64 15.86
N TRP A 263 33.42 22.81 16.25
CA TRP A 263 34.15 24.08 16.10
C TRP A 263 34.57 24.69 17.43
N LEU A 264 33.82 24.41 18.49
CA LEU A 264 34.06 24.91 19.83
C LEU A 264 35.06 24.00 20.60
N ARG A 265 35.72 24.55 21.61
CA ARG A 265 36.63 23.85 22.53
C ARG A 265 36.12 23.89 23.96
#